data_13d94926292b5dfaa743271f1f11fed4
#
_entry.id   13d94926292b5dfaa743271f1f11fed4
#
_cell.length_a   1.000
_cell.length_b   1.000
_cell.length_c   1.000
_cell.angle_alpha   90.00
_cell.angle_beta   90.00
_cell.angle_gamma   90.00
#
_symmetry.space_group_name_H-M   'P 1'
#
loop_
_entity.id
_entity.type
_entity.pdbx_description
1 polymer ?
#
loop_
_entity_poly.entity_id
_entity_poly.type
_entity_poly.pdbx_seq_one_letter_code
_entity_poly.pdbx_strand_id
1 'polypeptide(L)'
;MILVLDFGSQYTQLIARRIREASVYCEIHPFSIGPEKIAELNPEGVILSGGPASVYQENAPKVKPEVFNTPVPFLGICYGMGVINLASGGQVARADDREYGPADLTIDSDADLFYGFKKDDPARVWMSHGDRMTAVPSGWSGLAHSRNSPIAAFADPTRRFFGVQFHPEVAHTPRGKEILDNFVFRICGCKPDWTMEHFIESSVLKIREQVGKGRVLCALSGGVDSSVTATLVHRAIKDRLVCVFVNNGLLRQGEAERVCQLFSERFGNSFRYVDATEAFLSDLNGIEDPEVKRKKIGYKFIEVFESEAEKLGEIDFLAQGTLYPDVIESVSFVGPSVTIKSHHNVGGLPAAMRLKLIEPLRELFKDEVRIVGKELGLPKEIIHRQPFPGPGLAIRVVGLVTEDRLNILRAADSIVSHEMRAAELYDKVWQSFAVLLPIKTVGVMGDERSYENVIALRVVDSLDGMTANWVPLPADLLSRISNRIINEVRGVNRVVYDISSKPPATIEWE
;
A
#
# COMPACT_ATOMS: atom_id res chain seq x y z
N MET A 1 -5.97 -10.94 -19.06
CA MET A 1 -5.98 -10.00 -17.92
C MET A 1 -7.41 -9.78 -17.41
N ILE A 2 -7.60 -9.46 -16.13
CA ILE A 2 -8.91 -9.14 -15.54
C ILE A 2 -9.04 -7.63 -15.33
N LEU A 3 -10.18 -7.07 -15.69
CA LEU A 3 -10.53 -5.67 -15.43
C LEU A 3 -11.41 -5.58 -14.19
N VAL A 4 -11.02 -4.78 -13.19
CA VAL A 4 -11.81 -4.53 -11.98
C VAL A 4 -12.42 -3.13 -12.07
N LEU A 5 -13.75 -3.03 -12.02
CA LEU A 5 -14.46 -1.74 -12.00
C LEU A 5 -14.73 -1.33 -10.55
N ASP A 6 -14.21 -0.16 -10.16
CA ASP A 6 -14.30 0.36 -8.80
C ASP A 6 -15.57 1.18 -8.59
N PHE A 7 -16.40 0.76 -7.65
CA PHE A 7 -17.61 1.46 -7.20
C PHE A 7 -17.43 2.17 -5.85
N GLY A 8 -16.18 2.37 -5.43
CA GLY A 8 -15.83 3.03 -4.17
C GLY A 8 -15.78 2.10 -2.96
N SER A 9 -15.58 0.80 -3.18
CA SER A 9 -15.38 -0.16 -2.10
C SER A 9 -14.00 -0.04 -1.50
N GLN A 10 -13.92 -0.07 -0.17
CA GLN A 10 -12.65 -0.23 0.55
C GLN A 10 -11.94 -1.56 0.22
N TYR A 11 -12.63 -2.53 -0.39
CA TYR A 11 -12.10 -3.84 -0.73
C TYR A 11 -11.70 -3.99 -2.20
N THR A 12 -11.86 -2.96 -3.04
CA THR A 12 -11.51 -3.04 -4.47
C THR A 12 -10.05 -3.45 -4.69
N GLN A 13 -9.14 -2.88 -3.91
CA GLN A 13 -7.71 -3.23 -3.98
C GLN A 13 -7.45 -4.69 -3.55
N LEU A 14 -8.24 -5.24 -2.63
CA LEU A 14 -8.13 -6.64 -2.23
C LEU A 14 -8.55 -7.59 -3.36
N ILE A 15 -9.59 -7.23 -4.14
CA ILE A 15 -9.98 -8.01 -5.32
C ILE A 15 -8.79 -8.10 -6.28
N ALA A 16 -8.20 -6.96 -6.66
CA ALA A 16 -7.05 -6.93 -7.55
C ALA A 16 -5.87 -7.74 -7.00
N ARG A 17 -5.60 -7.62 -5.70
CA ARG A 17 -4.54 -8.36 -5.03
C ARG A 17 -4.76 -9.87 -5.10
N ARG A 18 -6.00 -10.36 -4.87
CA ARG A 18 -6.32 -11.79 -5.00
C ARG A 18 -6.11 -12.32 -6.41
N ILE A 19 -6.45 -11.53 -7.44
CA ILE A 19 -6.20 -11.88 -8.84
C ILE A 19 -4.68 -11.96 -9.12
N ARG A 20 -3.89 -11.00 -8.60
CA ARG A 20 -2.43 -10.99 -8.73
C ARG A 20 -1.76 -12.16 -7.99
N GLU A 21 -2.27 -12.53 -6.81
CA GLU A 21 -1.84 -13.73 -6.07
C GLU A 21 -2.10 -15.03 -6.85
N ALA A 22 -3.04 -15.02 -7.79
CA ALA A 22 -3.26 -16.11 -8.75
C ALA A 22 -2.36 -16.00 -10.00
N SER A 23 -1.36 -15.12 -9.99
CA SER A 23 -0.45 -14.86 -11.12
C SER A 23 -1.16 -14.41 -12.39
N VAL A 24 -2.27 -13.66 -12.27
CA VAL A 24 -2.98 -13.07 -13.38
C VAL A 24 -2.93 -11.55 -13.30
N TYR A 25 -2.57 -10.90 -14.42
CA TYR A 25 -2.55 -9.45 -14.49
C TYR A 25 -3.96 -8.87 -14.37
N CYS A 26 -4.12 -7.79 -13.60
CA CYS A 26 -5.37 -7.06 -13.51
C CYS A 26 -5.14 -5.54 -13.38
N GLU A 27 -6.12 -4.77 -13.82
CA GLU A 27 -6.17 -3.33 -13.65
C GLU A 27 -7.46 -2.90 -12.97
N ILE A 28 -7.39 -1.84 -12.14
CA ILE A 28 -8.55 -1.19 -11.54
C ILE A 28 -8.87 0.06 -12.34
N HIS A 29 -10.12 0.17 -12.77
CA HIS A 29 -10.64 1.35 -13.46
C HIS A 29 -11.93 1.82 -12.78
N PRO A 30 -12.30 3.11 -12.94
CA PRO A 30 -13.56 3.61 -12.40
C PRO A 30 -14.75 2.93 -13.07
N PHE A 31 -15.84 2.79 -12.34
CA PHE A 31 -17.11 2.25 -12.85
C PHE A 31 -17.63 3.02 -14.10
N SER A 32 -17.22 4.28 -14.28
CA SER A 32 -17.64 5.15 -15.38
C SER A 32 -16.88 4.92 -16.69
N ILE A 33 -15.94 3.94 -16.73
CA ILE A 33 -15.18 3.59 -17.94
C ILE A 33 -16.12 3.30 -19.12
N GLY A 34 -15.76 3.80 -20.32
CA GLY A 34 -16.55 3.56 -21.53
C GLY A 34 -16.26 2.19 -22.17
N PRO A 35 -17.21 1.65 -22.95
CA PRO A 35 -17.05 0.37 -23.65
C PRO A 35 -15.88 0.39 -24.64
N GLU A 36 -15.56 1.53 -25.25
CA GLU A 36 -14.43 1.70 -26.17
C GLU A 36 -13.10 1.42 -25.44
N LYS A 37 -12.96 1.95 -24.22
CA LYS A 37 -11.76 1.75 -23.43
C LYS A 37 -11.63 0.31 -22.95
N ILE A 38 -12.74 -0.35 -22.60
CA ILE A 38 -12.75 -1.78 -22.27
C ILE A 38 -12.31 -2.62 -23.48
N ALA A 39 -12.79 -2.27 -24.67
CA ALA A 39 -12.38 -2.95 -25.91
C ALA A 39 -10.88 -2.78 -26.20
N GLU A 40 -10.31 -1.58 -25.96
CA GLU A 40 -8.86 -1.34 -26.09
C GLU A 40 -8.04 -2.19 -25.10
N LEU A 41 -8.52 -2.33 -23.86
CA LEU A 41 -7.87 -3.12 -22.81
C LEU A 41 -7.96 -4.63 -23.08
N ASN A 42 -8.98 -5.05 -23.85
CA ASN A 42 -9.21 -6.44 -24.25
C ASN A 42 -9.10 -7.45 -23.10
N PRO A 43 -9.89 -7.28 -22.00
CA PRO A 43 -9.81 -8.18 -20.87
C PRO A 43 -10.42 -9.55 -21.18
N GLU A 44 -9.97 -10.60 -20.49
CA GLU A 44 -10.62 -11.92 -20.49
C GLU A 44 -11.85 -11.98 -19.58
N GLY A 45 -11.96 -11.05 -18.63
CA GLY A 45 -13.12 -10.93 -17.74
C GLY A 45 -13.17 -9.60 -17.02
N VAL A 46 -14.36 -9.24 -16.53
CA VAL A 46 -14.62 -8.00 -15.79
C VAL A 46 -15.20 -8.32 -14.41
N ILE A 47 -14.67 -7.71 -13.36
CA ILE A 47 -15.20 -7.80 -11.99
C ILE A 47 -15.75 -6.43 -11.60
N LEU A 48 -17.00 -6.36 -11.17
CA LEU A 48 -17.62 -5.20 -10.56
C LEU A 48 -17.46 -5.30 -9.05
N SER A 49 -16.77 -4.36 -8.43
CA SER A 49 -16.52 -4.36 -6.99
C SER A 49 -17.78 -4.11 -6.16
N GLY A 50 -17.67 -4.26 -4.85
CA GLY A 50 -18.62 -3.71 -3.91
C GLY A 50 -18.68 -2.19 -3.95
N GLY A 51 -19.56 -1.58 -3.15
CA GLY A 51 -19.68 -0.14 -3.03
C GLY A 51 -20.47 0.24 -1.77
N PRO A 52 -20.30 1.48 -1.26
CA PRO A 52 -20.98 1.95 -0.06
C PRO A 52 -22.44 2.36 -0.30
N ALA A 53 -22.84 2.54 -1.56
CA ALA A 53 -24.17 2.99 -1.94
C ALA A 53 -25.18 1.83 -2.01
N SER A 54 -26.48 2.16 -1.93
CA SER A 54 -27.53 1.27 -2.37
C SER A 54 -27.80 1.48 -3.86
N VAL A 55 -28.06 0.39 -4.59
CA VAL A 55 -28.36 0.46 -6.05
C VAL A 55 -29.62 1.30 -6.38
N TYR A 56 -30.45 1.61 -5.38
CA TYR A 56 -31.67 2.44 -5.54
C TYR A 56 -31.44 3.93 -5.31
N GLN A 57 -30.31 4.34 -4.82
CA GLN A 57 -30.05 5.77 -4.63
C GLN A 57 -30.02 6.48 -5.98
N GLU A 58 -30.58 7.69 -6.02
CA GLU A 58 -30.72 8.48 -7.26
C GLU A 58 -29.37 8.72 -7.96
N ASN A 59 -28.30 8.94 -7.16
CA ASN A 59 -26.95 9.15 -7.63
C ASN A 59 -26.03 7.91 -7.44
N ALA A 60 -26.62 6.71 -7.38
CA ALA A 60 -25.85 5.48 -7.23
C ALA A 60 -24.89 5.28 -8.42
N PRO A 61 -23.64 4.87 -8.19
CA PRO A 61 -22.70 4.56 -9.26
C PRO A 61 -23.25 3.48 -10.20
N LYS A 62 -23.34 3.77 -11.50
CA LYS A 62 -23.88 2.84 -12.50
C LYS A 62 -22.91 2.71 -13.67
N VAL A 63 -22.78 1.51 -14.17
CA VAL A 63 -22.07 1.23 -15.42
C VAL A 63 -22.98 1.62 -16.59
N LYS A 64 -22.40 2.14 -17.67
CA LYS A 64 -23.13 2.38 -18.91
C LYS A 64 -23.67 1.04 -19.44
N PRO A 65 -24.96 0.95 -19.84
CA PRO A 65 -25.55 -0.32 -20.30
C PRO A 65 -24.77 -1.00 -21.43
N GLU A 66 -24.12 -0.22 -22.28
CA GLU A 66 -23.33 -0.70 -23.41
C GLU A 66 -22.11 -1.52 -22.98
N VAL A 67 -21.60 -1.33 -21.77
CA VAL A 67 -20.49 -2.11 -21.21
C VAL A 67 -20.87 -3.59 -21.10
N PHE A 68 -22.13 -3.90 -20.77
CA PHE A 68 -22.60 -5.29 -20.68
C PHE A 68 -22.77 -5.98 -22.04
N ASN A 69 -22.65 -5.25 -23.16
CA ASN A 69 -22.62 -5.84 -24.51
C ASN A 69 -21.23 -6.38 -24.88
N THR A 70 -20.20 -6.13 -24.07
CA THR A 70 -18.84 -6.67 -24.29
C THR A 70 -18.88 -8.20 -24.17
N PRO A 71 -18.26 -8.95 -25.09
CA PRO A 71 -18.34 -10.42 -25.14
C PRO A 71 -17.37 -11.10 -24.16
N VAL A 72 -17.35 -10.65 -22.89
CA VAL A 72 -16.50 -11.17 -21.82
C VAL A 72 -17.32 -11.58 -20.60
N PRO A 73 -16.84 -12.49 -19.73
CA PRO A 73 -17.50 -12.81 -18.48
C PRO A 73 -17.48 -11.63 -17.50
N PHE A 74 -18.55 -11.50 -16.73
CA PHE A 74 -18.70 -10.50 -15.67
C PHE A 74 -18.96 -11.19 -14.33
N LEU A 75 -18.28 -10.74 -13.27
CA LEU A 75 -18.56 -11.11 -11.89
C LEU A 75 -18.91 -9.85 -11.09
N GLY A 76 -20.11 -9.80 -10.53
CA GLY A 76 -20.50 -8.76 -9.57
C GLY A 76 -20.28 -9.21 -8.13
N ILE A 77 -19.61 -8.40 -7.32
CA ILE A 77 -19.40 -8.64 -5.89
C ILE A 77 -20.25 -7.63 -5.11
N CYS A 78 -21.12 -8.09 -4.24
CA CYS A 78 -21.97 -7.28 -3.36
C CYS A 78 -22.76 -6.22 -4.14
N TYR A 79 -22.37 -4.93 -4.09
CA TYR A 79 -22.98 -3.88 -4.90
C TYR A 79 -22.95 -4.19 -6.39
N GLY A 80 -21.81 -4.65 -6.92
CA GLY A 80 -21.65 -5.04 -8.32
C GLY A 80 -22.59 -6.15 -8.75
N MET A 81 -22.91 -7.10 -7.86
CA MET A 81 -23.95 -8.11 -8.10
C MET A 81 -25.33 -7.47 -8.34
N GLY A 82 -25.69 -6.48 -7.49
CA GLY A 82 -26.93 -5.72 -7.65
C GLY A 82 -27.00 -4.95 -8.97
N VAL A 83 -25.89 -4.34 -9.38
CA VAL A 83 -25.78 -3.60 -10.65
C VAL A 83 -26.03 -4.54 -11.84
N ILE A 84 -25.41 -5.72 -11.89
CA ILE A 84 -25.62 -6.71 -12.96
C ILE A 84 -27.07 -7.19 -12.95
N ASN A 85 -27.60 -7.54 -11.78
CA ASN A 85 -28.97 -8.06 -11.66
C ASN A 85 -30.01 -7.06 -12.19
N LEU A 86 -29.95 -5.79 -11.76
CA LEU A 86 -30.86 -4.75 -12.20
C LEU A 86 -30.71 -4.43 -13.69
N ALA A 87 -29.48 -4.32 -14.20
CA ALA A 87 -29.23 -4.05 -15.61
C ALA A 87 -29.78 -5.16 -16.53
N SER A 88 -29.92 -6.36 -16.01
CA SER A 88 -30.42 -7.53 -16.74
C SER A 88 -31.93 -7.79 -16.51
N GLY A 89 -32.63 -6.95 -15.73
CA GLY A 89 -34.07 -7.06 -15.49
C GLY A 89 -34.47 -7.89 -14.27
N GLY A 90 -33.53 -8.20 -13.40
CA GLY A 90 -33.79 -8.80 -12.08
C GLY A 90 -34.29 -7.78 -11.06
N GLN A 91 -34.54 -8.23 -9.84
CA GLN A 91 -35.07 -7.40 -8.74
C GLN A 91 -34.12 -7.41 -7.56
N VAL A 92 -33.96 -6.25 -6.96
CA VAL A 92 -33.24 -6.05 -5.72
C VAL A 92 -34.19 -5.36 -4.74
N ALA A 93 -34.15 -5.67 -3.45
CA ALA A 93 -34.92 -4.99 -2.42
C ALA A 93 -34.03 -4.62 -1.25
N ARG A 94 -34.43 -3.60 -0.51
CA ARG A 94 -33.82 -3.32 0.78
C ARG A 94 -34.09 -4.50 1.71
N ALA A 95 -33.04 -5.00 2.37
CA ALA A 95 -33.22 -6.06 3.35
C ALA A 95 -33.88 -5.49 4.63
N ASP A 96 -34.84 -6.23 5.19
CA ASP A 96 -35.44 -5.89 6.47
C ASP A 96 -34.40 -6.05 7.60
N ASP A 97 -33.66 -7.16 7.54
CA ASP A 97 -32.50 -7.43 8.39
C ASP A 97 -31.22 -7.29 7.57
N ARG A 98 -30.32 -6.42 8.02
CA ARG A 98 -29.00 -6.23 7.39
C ARG A 98 -28.10 -7.42 7.72
N GLU A 99 -27.26 -7.82 6.77
CA GLU A 99 -26.22 -8.83 6.97
C GLU A 99 -24.83 -8.19 7.01
N TYR A 100 -24.26 -8.09 8.20
CA TYR A 100 -22.88 -7.64 8.40
C TYR A 100 -22.10 -8.66 9.24
N GLY A 101 -20.93 -9.05 8.75
CA GLY A 101 -20.08 -10.01 9.43
C GLY A 101 -20.16 -11.42 8.85
N PRO A 102 -19.78 -12.43 9.67
CA PRO A 102 -19.75 -13.81 9.21
C PRO A 102 -21.15 -14.39 9.04
N ALA A 103 -21.39 -15.06 7.91
CA ALA A 103 -22.63 -15.79 7.61
C ALA A 103 -22.32 -17.18 7.06
N ASP A 104 -23.26 -18.10 7.24
CA ASP A 104 -23.19 -19.44 6.66
C ASP A 104 -24.03 -19.46 5.37
N LEU A 105 -23.36 -19.83 4.29
CA LEU A 105 -23.92 -19.93 2.95
C LEU A 105 -24.23 -21.39 2.64
N THR A 106 -25.41 -21.67 2.13
CA THR A 106 -25.76 -22.98 1.58
C THR A 106 -25.53 -22.98 0.08
N ILE A 107 -24.80 -23.96 -0.42
CA ILE A 107 -24.49 -24.10 -1.85
C ILE A 107 -25.61 -24.89 -2.52
N ASP A 108 -26.33 -24.25 -3.46
CA ASP A 108 -27.43 -24.89 -4.21
C ASP A 108 -26.93 -25.60 -5.48
N SER A 109 -25.80 -25.12 -6.02
CA SER A 109 -25.15 -25.68 -7.19
C SER A 109 -23.64 -25.65 -7.03
N ASP A 110 -22.98 -26.78 -7.29
CA ASP A 110 -21.52 -26.96 -7.28
C ASP A 110 -20.87 -26.67 -8.64
N ALA A 111 -21.59 -26.00 -9.54
CA ALA A 111 -21.13 -25.61 -10.85
C ALA A 111 -20.47 -24.20 -10.84
N ASP A 112 -19.79 -23.88 -11.93
CA ASP A 112 -19.22 -22.54 -12.23
C ASP A 112 -18.36 -21.99 -11.10
N LEU A 113 -18.82 -20.92 -10.43
CA LEU A 113 -18.11 -20.29 -9.31
C LEU A 113 -17.85 -21.22 -8.13
N PHE A 114 -18.73 -22.19 -7.92
CA PHE A 114 -18.65 -23.13 -6.79
C PHE A 114 -18.10 -24.51 -7.18
N TYR A 115 -17.41 -24.60 -8.31
CA TYR A 115 -16.71 -25.83 -8.65
C TYR A 115 -15.70 -26.21 -7.56
N GLY A 116 -15.77 -27.46 -7.08
CA GLY A 116 -14.96 -27.95 -5.96
C GLY A 116 -15.63 -27.78 -4.59
N PHE A 117 -16.78 -27.15 -4.52
CA PHE A 117 -17.65 -27.15 -3.35
C PHE A 117 -18.60 -28.35 -3.43
N LYS A 118 -19.19 -28.72 -2.30
CA LYS A 118 -20.22 -29.74 -2.29
C LYS A 118 -21.58 -29.05 -2.12
N LYS A 119 -22.55 -29.54 -2.85
CA LYS A 119 -23.94 -29.13 -2.69
C LYS A 119 -24.39 -29.38 -1.26
N ASP A 120 -25.17 -28.46 -0.72
CA ASP A 120 -25.71 -28.44 0.65
C ASP A 120 -24.64 -28.34 1.78
N ASP A 121 -23.33 -28.29 1.46
CA ASP A 121 -22.31 -28.02 2.48
C ASP A 121 -22.35 -26.53 2.89
N PRO A 122 -22.31 -26.21 4.20
CA PRO A 122 -22.23 -24.83 4.65
C PRO A 122 -20.84 -24.25 4.34
N ALA A 123 -20.83 -23.07 3.71
CA ALA A 123 -19.61 -22.32 3.46
C ALA A 123 -19.63 -21.01 4.25
N ARG A 124 -18.59 -20.78 5.07
CA ARG A 124 -18.44 -19.55 5.83
C ARG A 124 -18.02 -18.41 4.91
N VAL A 125 -18.78 -17.29 4.93
CA VAL A 125 -18.52 -16.11 4.11
C VAL A 125 -18.64 -14.83 4.93
N TRP A 126 -18.14 -13.73 4.40
CA TRP A 126 -18.28 -12.40 4.99
C TRP A 126 -19.29 -11.58 4.22
N MET A 127 -20.37 -11.19 4.89
CA MET A 127 -21.42 -10.33 4.36
C MET A 127 -21.21 -8.88 4.80
N SER A 128 -21.57 -7.94 3.94
CA SER A 128 -21.52 -6.50 4.24
C SER A 128 -22.52 -5.75 3.36
N HIS A 129 -23.82 -5.99 3.56
CA HIS A 129 -24.84 -5.42 2.69
C HIS A 129 -26.16 -5.09 3.43
N GLY A 130 -26.88 -4.09 2.89
CA GLY A 130 -28.25 -3.74 3.29
C GLY A 130 -29.29 -3.99 2.20
N ASP A 131 -28.86 -4.35 0.99
CA ASP A 131 -29.71 -4.72 -0.16
C ASP A 131 -29.61 -6.23 -0.42
N ARG A 132 -30.71 -6.86 -0.85
CA ARG A 132 -30.74 -8.29 -1.20
C ARG A 132 -31.37 -8.53 -2.57
N MET A 133 -30.91 -9.55 -3.26
CA MET A 133 -31.53 -10.02 -4.49
C MET A 133 -32.82 -10.75 -4.16
N THR A 134 -33.94 -10.33 -4.73
CA THR A 134 -35.26 -10.95 -4.53
C THR A 134 -35.70 -11.79 -5.74
N ALA A 135 -35.21 -11.44 -6.91
CA ALA A 135 -35.39 -12.22 -8.13
C ALA A 135 -34.21 -12.01 -9.10
N VAL A 136 -33.80 -13.08 -9.76
CA VAL A 136 -32.91 -13.03 -10.90
C VAL A 136 -33.72 -12.97 -12.20
N PRO A 137 -33.13 -12.50 -13.31
CA PRO A 137 -33.74 -12.52 -14.62
C PRO A 137 -34.20 -13.91 -15.06
N SER A 138 -35.18 -13.99 -15.94
CA SER A 138 -35.62 -15.29 -16.50
C SER A 138 -34.47 -16.01 -17.19
N GLY A 139 -34.32 -17.29 -16.90
CA GLY A 139 -33.24 -18.14 -17.43
C GLY A 139 -31.96 -18.15 -16.59
N TRP A 140 -31.83 -17.28 -15.57
CA TRP A 140 -30.71 -17.30 -14.66
C TRP A 140 -30.96 -18.24 -13.50
N SER A 141 -29.88 -18.74 -12.90
CA SER A 141 -29.95 -19.70 -11.79
C SER A 141 -29.35 -19.14 -10.51
N GLY A 142 -30.03 -19.34 -9.39
CA GLY A 142 -29.42 -19.17 -8.06
C GLY A 142 -28.40 -20.28 -7.84
N LEU A 143 -27.23 -19.92 -7.33
CA LEU A 143 -26.13 -20.87 -7.04
C LEU A 143 -25.95 -21.11 -5.54
N ALA A 144 -26.37 -20.16 -4.70
CA ALA A 144 -26.26 -20.26 -3.25
C ALA A 144 -27.23 -19.29 -2.57
N HIS A 145 -27.59 -19.59 -1.31
CA HIS A 145 -28.42 -18.73 -0.45
C HIS A 145 -27.87 -18.68 0.97
N SER A 146 -28.26 -17.63 1.71
CA SER A 146 -28.11 -17.56 3.17
C SER A 146 -29.48 -17.44 3.84
N ARG A 147 -29.49 -17.40 5.16
CA ARG A 147 -30.76 -17.22 5.92
C ARG A 147 -31.51 -15.96 5.52
N ASN A 148 -30.80 -14.85 5.27
CA ASN A 148 -31.38 -13.53 4.98
C ASN A 148 -31.26 -13.13 3.50
N SER A 149 -30.47 -13.85 2.72
CA SER A 149 -30.27 -13.61 1.28
C SER A 149 -30.72 -14.83 0.48
N PRO A 150 -31.99 -14.85 -0.02
CA PRO A 150 -32.51 -15.97 -0.81
C PRO A 150 -31.71 -16.27 -2.06
N ILE A 151 -31.01 -15.27 -2.59
CA ILE A 151 -30.11 -15.37 -3.73
C ILE A 151 -28.80 -14.69 -3.32
N ALA A 152 -27.90 -15.48 -2.72
CA ALA A 152 -26.58 -15.00 -2.32
C ALA A 152 -25.51 -15.19 -3.42
N ALA A 153 -25.83 -15.97 -4.46
CA ALA A 153 -25.06 -16.07 -5.69
C ALA A 153 -25.96 -16.47 -6.85
N PHE A 154 -25.60 -16.00 -8.04
CA PHE A 154 -26.29 -16.36 -9.28
C PHE A 154 -25.34 -16.54 -10.46
N ALA A 155 -25.83 -17.18 -11.51
CA ALA A 155 -25.16 -17.28 -12.79
C ALA A 155 -26.16 -17.22 -13.97
N ASP A 156 -25.70 -16.62 -15.07
CA ASP A 156 -26.25 -16.76 -16.42
C ASP A 156 -25.18 -17.37 -17.34
N PRO A 157 -25.12 -18.69 -17.48
CA PRO A 157 -24.12 -19.34 -18.32
C PRO A 157 -24.17 -18.91 -19.79
N THR A 158 -25.36 -18.55 -20.28
CA THR A 158 -25.55 -18.12 -21.68
C THR A 158 -24.89 -16.79 -21.98
N ARG A 159 -25.01 -15.82 -21.06
CA ARG A 159 -24.41 -14.47 -21.18
C ARG A 159 -23.12 -14.34 -20.36
N ARG A 160 -22.77 -15.37 -19.60
CA ARG A 160 -21.58 -15.40 -18.72
C ARG A 160 -21.60 -14.31 -17.65
N PHE A 161 -22.76 -14.00 -17.08
CA PHE A 161 -22.91 -13.11 -15.94
C PHE A 161 -22.99 -13.91 -14.63
N PHE A 162 -22.20 -13.49 -13.66
CA PHE A 162 -22.11 -14.09 -12.34
C PHE A 162 -22.23 -13.03 -11.26
N GLY A 163 -22.73 -13.40 -10.09
CA GLY A 163 -22.80 -12.50 -8.96
C GLY A 163 -22.69 -13.24 -7.64
N VAL A 164 -22.02 -12.61 -6.66
CA VAL A 164 -21.96 -13.05 -5.26
C VAL A 164 -22.28 -11.88 -4.34
N GLN A 165 -23.13 -12.10 -3.33
CA GLN A 165 -23.55 -11.08 -2.37
C GLN A 165 -22.48 -10.81 -1.30
N PHE A 166 -21.70 -11.81 -0.97
CA PHE A 166 -20.61 -11.78 -0.01
C PHE A 166 -19.29 -11.33 -0.65
N HIS A 167 -18.28 -11.13 0.18
CA HIS A 167 -16.95 -10.69 -0.22
C HIS A 167 -15.97 -11.88 -0.28
N PRO A 168 -15.69 -12.46 -1.45
CA PRO A 168 -14.73 -13.56 -1.59
C PRO A 168 -13.28 -13.10 -1.41
N GLU A 169 -13.00 -11.80 -1.57
CA GLU A 169 -11.66 -11.22 -1.51
C GLU A 169 -11.10 -11.09 -0.10
N VAL A 170 -11.96 -11.06 0.94
CA VAL A 170 -11.53 -10.83 2.32
C VAL A 170 -11.09 -12.11 3.02
N ALA A 171 -10.17 -12.00 3.98
CA ALA A 171 -9.65 -13.13 4.75
C ALA A 171 -10.73 -13.90 5.56
N HIS A 172 -11.85 -13.23 5.88
CA HIS A 172 -12.97 -13.81 6.62
C HIS A 172 -13.88 -14.71 5.76
N THR A 173 -13.61 -14.82 4.48
CA THR A 173 -14.20 -15.83 3.57
C THR A 173 -13.14 -16.88 3.26
N PRO A 174 -13.02 -17.97 4.06
CA PRO A 174 -11.88 -18.89 4.00
C PRO A 174 -11.66 -19.53 2.61
N ARG A 175 -12.74 -19.85 1.89
CA ARG A 175 -12.70 -20.42 0.54
C ARG A 175 -12.94 -19.39 -0.57
N GLY A 176 -12.84 -18.10 -0.26
CA GLY A 176 -13.08 -17.02 -1.23
C GLY A 176 -12.10 -17.02 -2.39
N LYS A 177 -10.84 -17.42 -2.13
CA LYS A 177 -9.84 -17.60 -3.20
C LYS A 177 -10.27 -18.64 -4.23
N GLU A 178 -10.85 -19.76 -3.82
CA GLU A 178 -11.31 -20.82 -4.74
C GLU A 178 -12.42 -20.29 -5.68
N ILE A 179 -13.32 -19.45 -5.17
CA ILE A 179 -14.40 -18.82 -5.96
C ILE A 179 -13.81 -17.85 -7.00
N LEU A 180 -12.84 -17.03 -6.59
CA LEU A 180 -12.14 -16.11 -7.51
C LEU A 180 -11.30 -16.90 -8.53
N ASP A 181 -10.59 -17.94 -8.13
CA ASP A 181 -9.84 -18.81 -9.03
C ASP A 181 -10.75 -19.49 -10.06
N ASN A 182 -11.95 -19.95 -9.65
CA ASN A 182 -12.93 -20.50 -10.58
C ASN A 182 -13.38 -19.47 -11.61
N PHE A 183 -13.65 -18.24 -11.20
CA PHE A 183 -13.96 -17.16 -12.14
C PHE A 183 -12.80 -16.91 -13.10
N VAL A 184 -11.60 -16.72 -12.59
CA VAL A 184 -10.42 -16.32 -13.37
C VAL A 184 -9.99 -17.43 -14.35
N PHE A 185 -9.86 -18.66 -13.87
CA PHE A 185 -9.27 -19.74 -14.66
C PHE A 185 -10.29 -20.55 -15.45
N ARG A 186 -11.44 -20.86 -14.84
CA ARG A 186 -12.42 -21.76 -15.48
C ARG A 186 -13.40 -20.98 -16.34
N ILE A 187 -13.85 -19.81 -15.88
CA ILE A 187 -14.86 -19.00 -16.59
C ILE A 187 -14.17 -18.08 -17.59
N CYS A 188 -13.17 -17.30 -17.17
CA CYS A 188 -12.47 -16.37 -18.05
C CYS A 188 -11.37 -17.04 -18.89
N GLY A 189 -10.85 -18.21 -18.48
CA GLY A 189 -9.79 -18.91 -19.19
C GLY A 189 -8.43 -18.23 -19.12
N CYS A 190 -8.20 -17.38 -18.12
CA CYS A 190 -6.90 -16.71 -17.93
C CYS A 190 -5.78 -17.71 -17.70
N LYS A 191 -4.55 -17.31 -18.07
CA LYS A 191 -3.34 -18.08 -17.77
C LYS A 191 -2.57 -17.40 -16.65
N PRO A 192 -1.91 -18.18 -15.75
CA PRO A 192 -1.08 -17.63 -14.68
C PRO A 192 0.31 -17.24 -15.22
N ASP A 193 0.36 -16.18 -16.02
CA ASP A 193 1.57 -15.70 -16.72
C ASP A 193 2.12 -14.38 -16.16
N TRP A 194 1.45 -13.79 -15.18
CA TRP A 194 1.95 -12.63 -14.44
C TRP A 194 3.02 -13.06 -13.44
N THR A 195 4.29 -13.03 -13.87
CA THR A 195 5.45 -13.32 -13.03
C THR A 195 6.34 -12.09 -12.88
N MET A 196 7.04 -11.98 -11.76
CA MET A 196 7.92 -10.84 -11.52
C MET A 196 9.16 -10.87 -12.44
N GLU A 197 9.60 -12.04 -12.90
CA GLU A 197 10.65 -12.15 -13.91
C GLU A 197 10.21 -11.53 -15.23
N HIS A 198 9.03 -11.90 -15.73
CA HIS A 198 8.46 -11.33 -16.95
C HIS A 198 8.21 -9.82 -16.82
N PHE A 199 7.74 -9.38 -15.64
CA PHE A 199 7.60 -7.96 -15.33
C PHE A 199 8.95 -7.20 -15.44
N ILE A 200 10.03 -7.75 -14.89
CA ILE A 200 11.37 -7.13 -14.94
C ILE A 200 11.82 -6.97 -16.40
N GLU A 201 11.68 -8.02 -17.21
CA GLU A 201 12.10 -7.99 -18.61
C GLU A 201 11.31 -6.95 -19.42
N SER A 202 9.98 -6.98 -19.29
CA SER A 202 9.10 -6.04 -19.99
C SER A 202 9.34 -4.59 -19.54
N SER A 203 9.53 -4.35 -18.23
CA SER A 203 9.83 -3.03 -17.69
C SER A 203 11.15 -2.49 -18.19
N VAL A 204 12.19 -3.31 -18.26
CA VAL A 204 13.50 -2.92 -18.82
C VAL A 204 13.38 -2.50 -20.29
N LEU A 205 12.58 -3.22 -21.09
CA LEU A 205 12.34 -2.86 -22.50
C LEU A 205 11.56 -1.53 -22.60
N LYS A 206 10.47 -1.38 -21.87
CA LYS A 206 9.66 -0.14 -21.82
C LYS A 206 10.52 1.07 -21.43
N ILE A 207 11.35 0.94 -20.38
CA ILE A 207 12.26 2.01 -19.95
C ILE A 207 13.26 2.37 -21.05
N ARG A 208 13.87 1.39 -21.73
CA ARG A 208 14.81 1.66 -22.83
C ARG A 208 14.16 2.43 -23.97
N GLU A 209 12.97 2.04 -24.35
CA GLU A 209 12.19 2.69 -25.40
C GLU A 209 11.82 4.12 -25.01
N GLN A 210 11.27 4.32 -23.80
CA GLN A 210 10.84 5.62 -23.30
C GLN A 210 12.01 6.61 -23.16
N VAL A 211 13.14 6.15 -22.63
CA VAL A 211 14.33 6.99 -22.40
C VAL A 211 15.09 7.29 -23.68
N GLY A 212 15.12 6.35 -24.63
CA GLY A 212 15.89 6.50 -25.85
C GLY A 212 17.38 6.78 -25.56
N LYS A 213 17.87 7.97 -25.93
CA LYS A 213 19.24 8.44 -25.65
C LYS A 213 19.35 9.36 -24.42
N GLY A 214 18.21 9.68 -23.77
CA GLY A 214 18.13 10.62 -22.66
C GLY A 214 18.80 10.12 -21.37
N ARG A 215 18.90 11.03 -20.39
CA ARG A 215 19.44 10.79 -19.05
C ARG A 215 18.31 10.82 -18.02
N VAL A 216 18.43 9.97 -17.02
CA VAL A 216 17.43 9.80 -15.95
C VAL A 216 18.05 10.17 -14.62
N LEU A 217 17.33 10.97 -13.84
CA LEU A 217 17.61 11.27 -12.45
C LEU A 217 16.71 10.42 -11.56
N CYS A 218 17.25 9.83 -10.50
CA CYS A 218 16.50 9.05 -9.52
C CYS A 218 16.86 9.48 -8.11
N ALA A 219 15.87 9.89 -7.33
CA ALA A 219 16.05 10.13 -5.90
C ALA A 219 16.04 8.80 -5.14
N LEU A 220 17.14 8.49 -4.45
CA LEU A 220 17.25 7.34 -3.57
C LEU A 220 16.93 7.75 -2.14
N SER A 221 15.92 7.11 -1.54
CA SER A 221 15.59 7.27 -0.11
C SER A 221 16.15 6.15 0.77
N GLY A 222 16.77 5.14 0.14
CA GLY A 222 17.16 3.90 0.82
C GLY A 222 15.98 2.97 1.16
N GLY A 223 14.76 3.33 0.77
CA GLY A 223 13.58 2.46 0.85
C GLY A 223 13.52 1.47 -0.31
N VAL A 224 12.75 0.39 -0.19
CA VAL A 224 12.65 -0.66 -1.20
C VAL A 224 12.18 -0.13 -2.55
N ASP A 225 11.21 0.79 -2.58
CA ASP A 225 10.61 1.28 -3.83
C ASP A 225 11.61 2.08 -4.66
N SER A 226 12.29 3.06 -4.06
CA SER A 226 13.34 3.83 -4.74
C SER A 226 14.51 2.95 -5.16
N SER A 227 14.86 1.93 -4.37
CA SER A 227 15.96 1.00 -4.65
C SER A 227 15.64 0.08 -5.83
N VAL A 228 14.42 -0.45 -5.88
CA VAL A 228 13.93 -1.28 -7.00
C VAL A 228 13.83 -0.44 -8.27
N THR A 229 13.26 0.75 -8.19
CA THR A 229 13.18 1.72 -9.30
C THR A 229 14.57 2.00 -9.89
N ALA A 230 15.50 2.43 -9.05
CA ALA A 230 16.87 2.72 -9.48
C ALA A 230 17.55 1.50 -10.11
N THR A 231 17.34 0.30 -9.56
CA THR A 231 17.93 -0.93 -10.08
C THR A 231 17.35 -1.32 -11.44
N LEU A 232 16.03 -1.20 -11.64
CA LEU A 232 15.38 -1.44 -12.92
C LEU A 232 15.87 -0.46 -13.99
N VAL A 233 15.90 0.83 -13.65
CA VAL A 233 16.38 1.87 -14.58
C VAL A 233 17.86 1.67 -14.89
N HIS A 234 18.70 1.37 -13.90
CA HIS A 234 20.12 1.08 -14.14
C HIS A 234 20.31 -0.16 -15.02
N ARG A 235 19.52 -1.21 -14.83
CA ARG A 235 19.55 -2.41 -15.70
C ARG A 235 19.18 -2.06 -17.16
N ALA A 236 18.27 -1.08 -17.34
CA ALA A 236 17.85 -0.66 -18.67
C ALA A 236 18.85 0.25 -19.38
N ILE A 237 19.41 1.27 -18.70
CA ILE A 237 20.14 2.37 -19.35
C ILE A 237 21.57 2.60 -18.82
N LYS A 238 22.02 1.83 -17.82
CA LYS A 238 23.39 1.87 -17.26
C LYS A 238 23.80 3.30 -16.81
N ASP A 239 24.92 3.80 -17.31
CA ASP A 239 25.56 5.06 -16.91
C ASP A 239 24.73 6.33 -17.26
N ARG A 240 23.62 6.18 -17.99
CA ARG A 240 22.68 7.28 -18.23
C ARG A 240 21.70 7.53 -17.08
N LEU A 241 21.71 6.66 -16.07
CA LEU A 241 21.05 6.91 -14.79
C LEU A 241 22.00 7.68 -13.87
N VAL A 242 21.46 8.65 -13.15
CA VAL A 242 22.11 9.26 -11.99
C VAL A 242 21.21 9.10 -10.77
N CYS A 243 21.71 8.41 -9.76
CA CYS A 243 21.04 8.23 -8.47
C CYS A 243 21.58 9.23 -7.47
N VAL A 244 20.71 10.03 -6.88
CA VAL A 244 21.08 11.00 -5.83
C VAL A 244 20.49 10.57 -4.51
N PHE A 245 21.34 10.37 -3.52
CA PHE A 245 20.95 10.11 -2.13
C PHE A 245 21.32 11.32 -1.29
N VAL A 246 20.33 11.92 -0.64
CA VAL A 246 20.48 13.10 0.22
C VAL A 246 20.47 12.65 1.69
N ASN A 247 21.58 12.87 2.39
CA ASN A 247 21.61 12.80 3.84
C ASN A 247 21.06 14.13 4.40
N ASN A 248 19.89 14.06 4.98
CA ASN A 248 19.21 15.22 5.56
C ASN A 248 19.49 15.39 7.08
N GLY A 249 20.37 14.57 7.65
CA GLY A 249 20.63 14.59 9.09
C GLY A 249 19.49 14.05 9.97
N LEU A 250 18.41 13.52 9.36
CA LEU A 250 17.22 12.99 10.07
C LEU A 250 17.09 11.47 9.92
N LEU A 251 18.14 10.82 9.45
CA LEU A 251 18.20 9.38 9.26
C LEU A 251 18.51 8.63 10.56
N ARG A 252 18.21 7.33 10.58
CA ARG A 252 18.58 6.42 11.66
C ARG A 252 20.10 6.29 11.79
N GLN A 253 20.56 5.78 12.92
CA GLN A 253 21.98 5.56 13.17
C GLN A 253 22.61 4.63 12.13
N GLY A 254 23.71 5.09 11.50
CA GLY A 254 24.48 4.34 10.50
C GLY A 254 23.72 4.06 9.20
N GLU A 255 22.60 4.74 8.97
CA GLU A 255 21.79 4.51 7.79
C GLU A 255 22.42 5.14 6.53
N ALA A 256 22.91 6.38 6.62
CA ALA A 256 23.55 7.05 5.51
C ALA A 256 24.76 6.26 5.01
N GLU A 257 25.60 5.77 5.90
CA GLU A 257 26.80 4.99 5.59
C GLU A 257 26.43 3.67 4.90
N ARG A 258 25.43 2.95 5.41
CA ARG A 258 24.97 1.69 4.79
C ARG A 258 24.40 1.90 3.38
N VAL A 259 23.61 2.95 3.21
CA VAL A 259 23.04 3.29 1.89
C VAL A 259 24.14 3.69 0.92
N CYS A 260 25.10 4.52 1.35
CA CYS A 260 26.25 4.92 0.56
C CYS A 260 27.10 3.71 0.11
N GLN A 261 27.45 2.84 1.04
CA GLN A 261 28.24 1.65 0.72
C GLN A 261 27.52 0.78 -0.31
N LEU A 262 26.27 0.41 -0.05
CA LEU A 262 25.49 -0.48 -0.91
C LEU A 262 25.36 0.07 -2.34
N PHE A 263 24.99 1.35 -2.46
CA PHE A 263 24.66 1.90 -3.77
C PHE A 263 25.89 2.44 -4.53
N SER A 264 26.97 2.81 -3.85
CA SER A 264 28.26 3.08 -4.52
C SER A 264 28.83 1.81 -5.14
N GLU A 265 28.77 0.66 -4.45
CA GLU A 265 29.19 -0.62 -5.01
C GLU A 265 28.30 -1.05 -6.20
N ARG A 266 27.00 -0.80 -6.13
CA ARG A 266 26.02 -1.23 -7.13
C ARG A 266 25.97 -0.36 -8.39
N PHE A 267 26.05 0.96 -8.22
CA PHE A 267 25.87 1.94 -9.29
C PHE A 267 27.14 2.68 -9.69
N GLY A 268 28.23 2.53 -8.92
CA GLY A 268 29.52 3.15 -9.24
C GLY A 268 29.37 4.67 -9.49
N ASN A 269 29.81 5.10 -10.67
CA ASN A 269 29.77 6.52 -11.08
C ASN A 269 28.36 7.11 -11.24
N SER A 270 27.34 6.25 -11.30
CA SER A 270 25.94 6.68 -11.37
C SER A 270 25.36 7.03 -10.00
N PHE A 271 26.08 6.84 -8.90
CA PHE A 271 25.65 7.18 -7.54
C PHE A 271 26.29 8.48 -7.06
N ARG A 272 25.48 9.35 -6.48
CA ARG A 272 25.90 10.60 -5.83
C ARG A 272 25.34 10.69 -4.43
N TYR A 273 26.23 10.96 -3.50
CA TYR A 273 25.91 11.27 -2.11
C TYR A 273 25.96 12.78 -1.92
N VAL A 274 24.94 13.34 -1.30
CA VAL A 274 24.84 14.75 -0.93
C VAL A 274 24.60 14.85 0.56
N ASP A 275 25.53 15.44 1.30
CA ASP A 275 25.31 15.78 2.69
C ASP A 275 24.69 17.18 2.78
N ALA A 276 23.45 17.24 3.21
CA ALA A 276 22.68 18.45 3.42
C ALA A 276 22.25 18.61 4.89
N THR A 277 22.87 17.86 5.80
CA THR A 277 22.54 17.82 7.24
C THR A 277 22.37 19.22 7.83
N GLU A 278 23.37 20.09 7.65
CA GLU A 278 23.34 21.45 8.19
C GLU A 278 22.18 22.28 7.66
N ALA A 279 21.91 22.18 6.36
CA ALA A 279 20.82 22.91 5.72
C ALA A 279 19.43 22.51 6.25
N PHE A 280 19.20 21.20 6.43
CA PHE A 280 17.94 20.74 6.99
C PHE A 280 17.77 21.09 8.47
N LEU A 281 18.81 20.92 9.27
CA LEU A 281 18.75 21.24 10.71
C LEU A 281 18.60 22.76 10.94
N SER A 282 19.24 23.60 10.12
CA SER A 282 19.07 25.06 10.16
C SER A 282 17.62 25.46 9.88
N ASP A 283 16.97 24.87 8.87
CA ASP A 283 15.58 25.16 8.53
C ASP A 283 14.58 24.70 9.60
N LEU A 284 14.94 23.69 10.38
CA LEU A 284 14.11 23.16 11.49
C LEU A 284 14.34 23.89 12.82
N ASN A 285 15.31 24.81 12.89
CA ASN A 285 15.61 25.52 14.12
C ASN A 285 14.40 26.33 14.62
N GLY A 286 14.00 26.09 15.87
CA GLY A 286 12.87 26.76 16.50
C GLY A 286 11.48 26.26 16.03
N ILE A 287 11.39 25.20 15.22
CA ILE A 287 10.13 24.67 14.72
C ILE A 287 9.68 23.50 15.58
N GLU A 288 8.46 23.60 16.14
CA GLU A 288 7.82 22.56 16.95
C GLU A 288 6.61 21.91 16.24
N ASP A 289 5.87 22.70 15.44
CA ASP A 289 4.67 22.24 14.74
C ASP A 289 5.00 21.16 13.71
N PRO A 290 4.37 19.97 13.78
CA PRO A 290 4.69 18.82 12.93
C PRO A 290 4.38 19.07 11.45
N GLU A 291 3.34 19.81 11.11
CA GLU A 291 3.01 20.12 9.72
C GLU A 291 4.00 21.12 9.12
N VAL A 292 4.48 22.09 9.92
CA VAL A 292 5.53 23.00 9.49
C VAL A 292 6.84 22.26 9.29
N LYS A 293 7.21 21.32 10.21
CA LYS A 293 8.37 20.44 10.02
C LYS A 293 8.30 19.70 8.69
N ARG A 294 7.17 19.01 8.42
CA ARG A 294 6.95 18.24 7.19
C ARG A 294 7.10 19.09 5.92
N LYS A 295 6.48 20.28 5.91
CA LYS A 295 6.57 21.22 4.77
C LYS A 295 7.98 21.71 4.53
N LYS A 296 8.68 22.16 5.58
CA LYS A 296 10.06 22.66 5.46
C LYS A 296 11.02 21.58 4.96
N ILE A 297 10.91 20.37 5.51
CA ILE A 297 11.72 19.22 5.07
C ILE A 297 11.42 18.92 3.59
N GLY A 298 10.15 18.88 3.20
CA GLY A 298 9.76 18.65 1.80
C GLY A 298 10.33 19.70 0.84
N TYR A 299 10.18 20.99 1.17
CA TYR A 299 10.74 22.07 0.35
C TYR A 299 12.27 22.02 0.26
N LYS A 300 12.96 21.72 1.37
CA LYS A 300 14.42 21.61 1.37
C LYS A 300 14.91 20.43 0.53
N PHE A 301 14.20 19.30 0.55
CA PHE A 301 14.51 18.18 -0.36
C PHE A 301 14.45 18.61 -1.83
N ILE A 302 13.41 19.34 -2.21
CA ILE A 302 13.25 19.83 -3.58
C ILE A 302 14.41 20.76 -3.96
N GLU A 303 14.73 21.75 -3.10
CA GLU A 303 15.81 22.71 -3.32
C GLU A 303 17.17 22.02 -3.51
N VAL A 304 17.52 21.08 -2.61
CA VAL A 304 18.77 20.32 -2.69
C VAL A 304 18.80 19.47 -3.97
N PHE A 305 17.68 18.86 -4.32
CA PHE A 305 17.58 17.99 -5.48
C PHE A 305 17.67 18.77 -6.79
N GLU A 306 17.07 19.95 -6.87
CA GLU A 306 17.18 20.89 -8.01
C GLU A 306 18.62 21.35 -8.20
N SER A 307 19.27 21.81 -7.11
CA SER A 307 20.67 22.24 -7.14
C SER A 307 21.61 21.10 -7.63
N GLU A 308 21.36 19.86 -7.24
CA GLU A 308 22.13 18.74 -7.73
C GLU A 308 21.83 18.43 -9.21
N ALA A 309 20.57 18.51 -9.63
CA ALA A 309 20.18 18.32 -11.01
C ALA A 309 20.85 19.34 -11.95
N GLU A 310 20.92 20.61 -11.56
CA GLU A 310 21.62 21.66 -12.33
C GLU A 310 23.10 21.36 -12.53
N LYS A 311 23.79 20.80 -11.52
CA LYS A 311 25.20 20.41 -11.59
C LYS A 311 25.44 19.23 -12.54
N LEU A 312 24.41 18.44 -12.82
CA LEU A 312 24.50 17.25 -13.67
C LEU A 312 24.37 17.54 -15.18
N GLY A 313 23.99 18.76 -15.55
CA GLY A 313 23.72 19.14 -16.94
C GLY A 313 22.35 18.67 -17.42
N GLU A 314 22.21 18.39 -18.72
CA GLU A 314 20.90 17.99 -19.26
C GLU A 314 20.41 16.66 -18.70
N ILE A 315 19.28 16.72 -18.03
CA ILE A 315 18.49 15.59 -17.54
C ILE A 315 17.11 15.67 -18.21
N ASP A 316 16.66 14.56 -18.79
CA ASP A 316 15.41 14.51 -19.54
C ASP A 316 14.26 13.91 -18.72
N PHE A 317 14.59 13.00 -17.77
CA PHE A 317 13.62 12.21 -17.05
C PHE A 317 13.90 12.17 -15.55
N LEU A 318 12.83 12.05 -14.77
CA LEU A 318 12.86 11.75 -13.34
C LEU A 318 12.23 10.36 -13.10
N ALA A 319 12.96 9.48 -12.44
CA ALA A 319 12.45 8.17 -12.02
C ALA A 319 11.85 8.27 -10.61
N GLN A 320 10.61 7.79 -10.46
CA GLN A 320 9.87 7.74 -9.18
C GLN A 320 9.39 6.32 -8.90
N GLY A 321 9.40 5.95 -7.63
CA GLY A 321 8.91 4.67 -7.13
C GLY A 321 7.42 4.70 -6.77
N THR A 322 6.58 5.32 -7.58
CA THR A 322 5.12 5.34 -7.42
C THR A 322 4.58 3.94 -7.51
N LEU A 323 3.74 3.53 -6.56
CA LEU A 323 3.11 2.22 -6.50
C LEU A 323 1.66 2.27 -7.00
N TYR A 324 1.10 1.11 -7.32
CA TYR A 324 -0.27 0.99 -7.80
C TYR A 324 -1.31 1.58 -6.83
N PRO A 325 -1.26 1.35 -5.51
CA PRO A 325 -2.15 2.02 -4.56
C PRO A 325 -2.06 3.55 -4.59
N ASP A 326 -0.87 4.12 -4.76
CA ASP A 326 -0.68 5.58 -4.84
C ASP A 326 -1.39 6.16 -6.07
N VAL A 327 -1.39 5.42 -7.19
CA VAL A 327 -2.08 5.80 -8.43
C VAL A 327 -3.59 5.81 -8.23
N ILE A 328 -4.14 4.77 -7.61
CA ILE A 328 -5.58 4.65 -7.37
C ILE A 328 -6.06 5.75 -6.41
N GLU A 329 -5.32 6.01 -5.33
CA GLU A 329 -5.64 7.07 -4.36
C GLU A 329 -5.57 8.48 -4.98
N SER A 330 -4.70 8.71 -5.96
CA SER A 330 -4.58 9.99 -6.65
C SER A 330 -5.71 10.29 -7.62
N VAL A 331 -6.42 9.26 -8.08
CA VAL A 331 -7.56 9.33 -9.00
C VAL A 331 -8.86 9.15 -8.21
N SER A 332 -9.05 9.85 -7.09
CA SER A 332 -10.28 9.72 -6.27
C SER A 332 -11.52 10.10 -7.07
N PHE A 333 -12.35 9.11 -7.37
CA PHE A 333 -13.61 9.26 -8.07
C PHE A 333 -14.76 9.56 -7.10
N VAL A 334 -15.22 10.82 -7.15
CA VAL A 334 -16.54 11.30 -6.71
C VAL A 334 -17.00 10.87 -5.30
N GLY A 335 -16.70 11.72 -4.34
CA GLY A 335 -17.31 11.79 -3.02
C GLY A 335 -16.64 12.90 -2.22
N PRO A 336 -17.28 13.49 -1.19
CA PRO A 336 -16.67 14.51 -0.33
C PRO A 336 -15.62 13.92 0.64
N SER A 337 -14.97 12.84 0.29
CA SER A 337 -13.76 12.42 0.95
C SER A 337 -12.65 13.36 0.49
N VAL A 338 -12.35 14.31 1.35
CA VAL A 338 -11.18 15.16 1.32
C VAL A 338 -10.00 14.34 0.81
N THR A 339 -9.30 14.87 -0.20
CA THR A 339 -8.02 14.36 -0.70
C THR A 339 -7.07 14.18 0.48
N ILE A 340 -7.04 12.97 1.06
CA ILE A 340 -6.33 12.71 2.33
C ILE A 340 -4.81 12.67 2.12
N LYS A 341 -4.34 12.59 0.88
CA LYS A 341 -2.90 12.56 0.57
C LYS A 341 -2.55 13.36 -0.68
N SER A 342 -2.50 14.68 -0.54
CA SER A 342 -1.81 15.55 -1.51
C SER A 342 -0.28 15.50 -1.41
N HIS A 343 0.31 14.63 -0.57
CA HIS A 343 1.69 14.73 -0.12
C HIS A 343 2.59 13.52 -0.38
N HIS A 344 2.13 12.48 -1.06
CA HIS A 344 3.00 11.38 -1.44
C HIS A 344 3.37 11.42 -2.93
N ASN A 345 4.58 11.90 -3.20
CA ASN A 345 5.38 11.77 -4.43
C ASN A 345 4.85 12.36 -5.76
N VAL A 346 3.58 12.73 -5.92
CA VAL A 346 3.05 13.16 -7.23
C VAL A 346 2.94 14.69 -7.38
N GLY A 347 2.99 15.44 -6.28
CA GLY A 347 2.73 16.89 -6.28
C GLY A 347 3.90 17.80 -5.85
N GLY A 348 5.08 17.23 -5.57
CA GLY A 348 6.14 17.96 -4.88
C GLY A 348 7.25 18.56 -5.76
N LEU A 349 7.32 18.23 -7.04
CA LEU A 349 8.32 18.85 -7.92
C LEU A 349 7.80 20.15 -8.50
N PRO A 350 8.58 21.22 -8.49
CA PRO A 350 8.20 22.50 -9.09
C PRO A 350 7.90 22.32 -10.59
N ALA A 351 6.88 23.01 -11.07
CA ALA A 351 6.55 23.10 -12.49
C ALA A 351 7.72 23.62 -13.37
N ALA A 352 8.78 24.12 -12.74
CA ALA A 352 10.00 24.58 -13.39
C ALA A 352 10.85 23.40 -13.94
N MET A 353 10.84 22.22 -13.29
CA MET A 353 11.49 21.04 -13.83
C MET A 353 10.57 20.35 -14.86
N ARG A 354 10.77 20.65 -16.14
CA ARG A 354 10.05 20.01 -17.26
C ARG A 354 10.51 18.57 -17.53
N LEU A 355 10.85 17.80 -16.47
CA LEU A 355 11.28 16.41 -16.59
C LEU A 355 10.09 15.51 -16.86
N LYS A 356 10.26 14.56 -17.79
CA LYS A 356 9.29 13.50 -18.01
C LYS A 356 9.42 12.43 -16.93
N LEU A 357 8.30 11.90 -16.46
CA LEU A 357 8.30 10.87 -15.41
C LEU A 357 8.54 9.47 -15.98
N ILE A 358 9.30 8.68 -15.21
CA ILE A 358 9.46 7.24 -15.39
C ILE A 358 9.03 6.57 -14.08
N GLU A 359 7.93 5.83 -14.12
CA GLU A 359 7.31 5.21 -12.96
C GLU A 359 7.22 3.68 -13.17
N PRO A 360 8.32 2.95 -13.07
CA PRO A 360 8.35 1.54 -13.44
C PRO A 360 7.55 0.64 -12.50
N LEU A 361 7.22 1.10 -11.28
CA LEU A 361 6.49 0.32 -10.28
C LEU A 361 5.00 0.65 -10.22
N ARG A 362 4.50 1.50 -11.12
CA ARG A 362 3.14 2.03 -11.12
C ARG A 362 2.05 0.94 -11.19
N GLU A 363 2.40 -0.22 -11.70
CA GLU A 363 1.49 -1.37 -11.83
C GLU A 363 1.61 -2.36 -10.67
N LEU A 364 2.50 -2.15 -9.69
CA LEU A 364 2.82 -3.11 -8.64
C LEU A 364 2.26 -2.74 -7.27
N PHE A 365 1.83 -3.76 -6.54
CA PHE A 365 1.63 -3.67 -5.10
C PHE A 365 2.97 -3.77 -4.34
N LYS A 366 2.98 -3.36 -3.08
CA LYS A 366 4.19 -3.32 -2.23
C LYS A 366 4.87 -4.68 -2.06
N ASP A 367 4.10 -5.73 -1.95
CA ASP A 367 4.59 -7.11 -1.85
C ASP A 367 5.22 -7.60 -3.16
N GLU A 368 4.63 -7.26 -4.31
CA GLU A 368 5.22 -7.53 -5.63
C GLU A 368 6.55 -6.79 -5.80
N VAL A 369 6.64 -5.53 -5.37
CA VAL A 369 7.91 -4.76 -5.38
C VAL A 369 9.00 -5.45 -4.56
N ARG A 370 8.66 -6.03 -3.42
CA ARG A 370 9.62 -6.81 -2.61
C ARG A 370 10.11 -8.06 -3.34
N ILE A 371 9.22 -8.76 -4.06
CA ILE A 371 9.59 -9.91 -4.89
C ILE A 371 10.51 -9.46 -6.03
N VAL A 372 10.16 -8.39 -6.75
CA VAL A 372 11.01 -7.79 -7.78
C VAL A 372 12.39 -7.41 -7.22
N GLY A 373 12.42 -6.80 -6.03
CA GLY A 373 13.67 -6.47 -5.35
C GLY A 373 14.56 -7.68 -5.09
N LYS A 374 13.95 -8.80 -4.67
CA LYS A 374 14.65 -10.07 -4.47
C LYS A 374 15.22 -10.63 -5.78
N GLU A 375 14.42 -10.66 -6.85
CA GLU A 375 14.84 -11.12 -8.17
C GLU A 375 15.94 -10.23 -8.79
N LEU A 376 15.94 -8.95 -8.45
CA LEU A 376 16.99 -8.01 -8.83
C LEU A 376 18.24 -8.10 -7.94
N GLY A 377 18.27 -8.98 -6.96
CA GLY A 377 19.41 -9.20 -6.07
C GLY A 377 19.65 -8.06 -5.07
N LEU A 378 18.59 -7.38 -4.63
CA LEU A 378 18.70 -6.44 -3.51
C LEU A 378 18.85 -7.19 -2.19
N PRO A 379 19.64 -6.67 -1.23
CA PRO A 379 19.80 -7.32 0.06
C PRO A 379 18.53 -7.32 0.88
N LYS A 380 18.39 -8.32 1.76
CA LYS A 380 17.20 -8.50 2.61
C LYS A 380 16.90 -7.27 3.48
N GLU A 381 17.92 -6.57 3.93
CA GLU A 381 17.83 -5.36 4.76
C GLU A 381 17.12 -4.21 4.05
N ILE A 382 17.16 -4.14 2.73
CA ILE A 382 16.41 -3.18 1.91
C ILE A 382 14.99 -3.70 1.67
N ILE A 383 14.85 -4.97 1.29
CA ILE A 383 13.58 -5.57 0.90
C ILE A 383 12.58 -5.61 2.08
N HIS A 384 13.08 -5.99 3.27
CA HIS A 384 12.27 -6.13 4.49
C HIS A 384 12.37 -4.91 5.42
N ARG A 385 12.91 -3.80 4.92
CA ARG A 385 12.96 -2.57 5.70
C ARG A 385 11.54 -2.13 6.06
N GLN A 386 11.32 -1.90 7.35
CA GLN A 386 10.07 -1.32 7.83
C GLN A 386 9.87 0.09 7.24
N PRO A 387 8.62 0.54 7.04
CA PRO A 387 8.35 1.90 6.57
C PRO A 387 9.09 2.93 7.43
N PHE A 388 9.64 3.94 6.78
CA PHE A 388 10.28 5.08 7.42
C PHE A 388 9.77 6.35 6.78
N PRO A 389 9.27 7.30 7.55
CA PRO A 389 8.59 8.47 6.99
C PRO A 389 9.57 9.40 6.27
N GLY A 390 9.09 10.14 5.26
CA GLY A 390 9.92 11.11 4.51
C GLY A 390 10.61 12.14 5.40
N PRO A 391 9.92 12.73 6.42
CA PRO A 391 10.57 13.64 7.37
C PRO A 391 11.59 12.99 8.32
N GLY A 392 11.78 11.68 8.25
CA GLY A 392 12.75 10.96 9.06
C GLY A 392 12.44 11.03 10.55
N LEU A 393 13.50 11.12 11.34
CA LEU A 393 13.41 11.20 12.81
C LEU A 393 12.82 12.54 13.30
N ALA A 394 12.69 13.57 12.46
CA ALA A 394 12.12 14.85 12.89
C ALA A 394 10.72 14.73 13.50
N ILE A 395 9.90 13.80 12.97
CA ILE A 395 8.54 13.56 13.47
C ILE A 395 8.47 12.48 14.56
N ARG A 396 9.63 12.01 15.02
CA ARG A 396 9.79 11.13 16.19
C ARG A 396 10.50 11.84 17.33
N VAL A 397 10.93 13.09 17.11
CA VAL A 397 11.32 14.04 18.16
C VAL A 397 10.15 14.99 18.35
N VAL A 398 9.27 14.71 19.32
CA VAL A 398 8.12 15.56 19.59
C VAL A 398 8.58 16.94 20.08
N GLY A 399 8.14 18.02 19.42
CA GLY A 399 8.60 19.39 19.68
C GLY A 399 9.91 19.73 18.96
N LEU A 400 10.78 20.55 19.54
CA LEU A 400 12.00 21.05 18.91
C LEU A 400 12.94 19.93 18.45
N VAL A 401 13.43 20.05 17.22
CA VAL A 401 14.47 19.15 16.67
C VAL A 401 15.84 19.80 16.88
N THR A 402 16.69 19.12 17.64
CA THR A 402 18.09 19.52 17.85
C THR A 402 19.01 18.31 17.66
N GLU A 403 20.28 18.56 17.40
CA GLU A 403 21.26 17.49 17.21
C GLU A 403 21.36 16.56 18.43
N ASP A 404 21.39 17.13 19.64
CA ASP A 404 21.41 16.35 20.90
C ASP A 404 20.18 15.43 21.01
N ARG A 405 19.00 15.96 20.72
CA ARG A 405 17.74 15.21 20.78
C ARG A 405 17.69 14.12 19.71
N LEU A 406 18.19 14.40 18.52
CA LEU A 406 18.32 13.39 17.46
C LEU A 406 19.30 12.28 17.85
N ASN A 407 20.43 12.62 18.51
CA ASN A 407 21.39 11.62 18.93
C ASN A 407 20.84 10.70 20.04
N ILE A 408 20.10 11.26 21.00
CA ILE A 408 19.35 10.46 22.00
C ILE A 408 18.38 9.51 21.31
N LEU A 409 17.56 10.03 20.38
CA LEU A 409 16.57 9.23 19.67
C LEU A 409 17.22 8.15 18.78
N ARG A 410 18.30 8.48 18.05
CA ARG A 410 19.05 7.50 17.24
C ARG A 410 19.57 6.33 18.06
N ALA A 411 20.17 6.63 19.22
CA ALA A 411 20.68 5.61 20.11
C ALA A 411 19.55 4.70 20.64
N ALA A 412 18.44 5.29 21.10
CA ALA A 412 17.27 4.54 21.56
C ALA A 412 16.65 3.68 20.45
N ASP A 413 16.42 4.25 19.25
CA ASP A 413 15.83 3.55 18.10
C ASP A 413 16.74 2.39 17.60
N SER A 414 18.05 2.56 17.69
CA SER A 414 19.03 1.51 17.39
C SER A 414 18.88 0.31 18.34
N ILE A 415 18.70 0.56 19.63
CA ILE A 415 18.48 -0.49 20.65
C ILE A 415 17.15 -1.22 20.34
N VAL A 416 16.07 -0.47 20.07
CA VAL A 416 14.77 -1.07 19.71
C VAL A 416 14.91 -1.98 18.49
N SER A 417 15.52 -1.48 17.42
CA SER A 417 15.73 -2.26 16.21
C SER A 417 16.57 -3.52 16.44
N HIS A 418 17.61 -3.43 17.26
CA HIS A 418 18.46 -4.56 17.61
C HIS A 418 17.70 -5.64 18.40
N GLU A 419 16.98 -5.24 19.46
CA GLU A 419 16.24 -6.17 20.31
C GLU A 419 15.07 -6.83 19.56
N MET A 420 14.38 -6.08 18.71
CA MET A 420 13.31 -6.62 17.85
C MET A 420 13.84 -7.66 16.85
N ARG A 421 15.05 -7.45 16.29
CA ARG A 421 15.71 -8.42 15.41
C ARG A 421 16.18 -9.65 16.16
N ALA A 422 16.81 -9.47 17.32
CA ALA A 422 17.27 -10.56 18.18
C ALA A 422 16.13 -11.45 18.67
N ALA A 423 14.93 -10.88 18.84
CA ALA A 423 13.71 -11.60 19.18
C ALA A 423 12.97 -12.17 17.97
N GLU A 424 13.49 -12.03 16.74
CA GLU A 424 12.85 -12.45 15.48
C GLU A 424 11.44 -11.84 15.27
N LEU A 425 11.19 -10.64 15.80
CA LEU A 425 9.92 -9.94 15.71
C LEU A 425 9.95 -8.78 14.70
N TYR A 426 11.14 -8.32 14.28
CA TYR A 426 11.28 -7.17 13.39
C TYR A 426 10.50 -7.33 12.07
N ASP A 427 10.55 -8.51 11.46
CA ASP A 427 9.88 -8.80 10.19
C ASP A 427 8.41 -9.26 10.38
N LYS A 428 7.96 -9.43 11.64
CA LYS A 428 6.59 -9.88 11.97
C LYS A 428 5.65 -8.73 12.34
N VAL A 429 6.16 -7.51 12.47
CA VAL A 429 5.38 -6.32 12.78
C VAL A 429 5.51 -5.30 11.65
N TRP A 430 4.51 -4.45 11.49
CA TRP A 430 4.54 -3.39 10.46
C TRP A 430 5.63 -2.37 10.73
N GLN A 431 5.68 -1.84 11.96
CA GLN A 431 6.70 -0.88 12.42
C GLN A 431 7.01 -1.04 13.89
N SER A 432 8.29 -0.82 14.23
CA SER A 432 8.78 -0.73 15.61
C SER A 432 9.82 0.38 15.70
N PHE A 433 9.60 1.35 16.59
CA PHE A 433 10.47 2.52 16.73
C PHE A 433 10.36 3.20 18.08
N ALA A 434 11.36 4.03 18.38
CA ALA A 434 11.39 4.92 19.52
C ALA A 434 10.89 6.33 19.16
N VAL A 435 10.30 7.03 20.13
CA VAL A 435 9.88 8.43 20.05
C VAL A 435 10.42 9.18 21.25
N LEU A 436 11.06 10.32 21.02
CA LEU A 436 11.55 11.18 22.12
C LEU A 436 10.47 12.19 22.51
N LEU A 437 9.96 12.07 23.73
CA LEU A 437 8.92 12.95 24.24
C LEU A 437 9.49 14.31 24.70
N PRO A 438 8.69 15.40 24.67
CA PRO A 438 9.11 16.75 25.05
C PRO A 438 9.04 17.00 26.57
N ILE A 439 9.10 15.92 27.37
CA ILE A 439 8.99 15.98 28.83
C ILE A 439 10.23 15.39 29.49
N LYS A 440 10.54 15.88 30.68
CA LYS A 440 11.52 15.30 31.57
C LYS A 440 10.84 14.75 32.81
N THR A 441 11.37 13.64 33.34
CA THR A 441 10.84 12.99 34.54
C THR A 441 11.91 12.81 35.59
N VAL A 442 11.45 12.76 36.85
CA VAL A 442 12.32 12.47 37.97
C VAL A 442 12.69 10.98 37.93
N GLY A 443 13.96 10.68 38.07
CA GLY A 443 14.50 9.35 38.24
C GLY A 443 15.50 9.33 39.42
N VAL A 444 15.90 8.15 39.80
CA VAL A 444 17.01 7.93 40.79
C VAL A 444 18.03 7.11 40.06
N MET A 445 19.23 7.67 39.85
CA MET A 445 20.34 7.01 39.20
C MET A 445 21.57 7.09 40.16
N GLY A 446 21.96 5.94 40.68
CA GLY A 446 22.83 5.90 41.87
C GLY A 446 22.07 6.49 43.07
N ASP A 447 22.73 7.24 43.92
CA ASP A 447 22.10 7.89 45.08
C ASP A 447 21.60 9.32 44.80
N GLU A 448 21.58 9.75 43.53
CA GLU A 448 21.20 11.09 43.15
C GLU A 448 19.88 11.12 42.34
N ARG A 449 19.12 12.22 42.50
CA ARG A 449 17.94 12.47 41.65
C ARG A 449 18.39 12.93 40.27
N SER A 450 17.91 12.24 39.24
CA SER A 450 18.04 12.67 37.85
C SER A 450 16.76 13.33 37.37
N TYR A 451 16.88 14.23 36.36
CA TYR A 451 15.74 14.86 35.69
C TYR A 451 15.99 14.80 34.20
N GLU A 452 15.53 13.72 33.54
CA GLU A 452 15.93 13.36 32.21
C GLU A 452 14.73 13.02 31.30
N ASN A 453 15.01 12.78 30.03
CA ASN A 453 14.01 12.58 28.99
C ASN A 453 13.27 11.23 29.11
N VAL A 454 12.12 11.16 28.45
CA VAL A 454 11.28 9.97 28.32
C VAL A 454 11.29 9.50 26.88
N ILE A 455 11.50 8.20 26.68
CA ILE A 455 11.33 7.52 25.38
C ILE A 455 10.00 6.78 25.40
N ALA A 456 9.16 7.01 24.38
CA ALA A 456 8.03 6.16 24.10
C ALA A 456 8.43 5.10 23.05
N LEU A 457 8.07 3.85 23.33
CA LEU A 457 8.20 2.75 22.39
C LEU A 457 6.88 2.56 21.66
N ARG A 458 6.90 2.56 20.32
CA ARG A 458 5.75 2.32 19.46
C ARG A 458 6.00 1.07 18.62
N VAL A 459 5.11 0.06 18.77
CA VAL A 459 5.14 -1.14 17.93
C VAL A 459 3.73 -1.43 17.48
N VAL A 460 3.54 -1.49 16.15
CA VAL A 460 2.24 -1.68 15.53
C VAL A 460 2.27 -2.75 14.46
N ASP A 461 1.15 -3.42 14.32
CA ASP A 461 0.84 -4.28 13.20
C ASP A 461 -0.24 -3.63 12.32
N SER A 462 -0.11 -3.81 11.00
CA SER A 462 -1.02 -3.27 10.00
C SER A 462 -0.87 -4.05 8.70
N LEU A 463 -1.90 -4.08 7.88
CA LEU A 463 -1.85 -4.64 6.54
C LEU A 463 -1.54 -3.57 5.47
N ASP A 464 -2.06 -2.37 5.65
CA ASP A 464 -2.05 -1.31 4.63
C ASP A 464 -1.67 0.08 5.17
N GLY A 465 -1.44 0.20 6.48
CA GLY A 465 -1.17 1.47 7.16
C GLY A 465 -2.42 2.33 7.38
N MET A 466 -3.60 1.94 6.89
CA MET A 466 -4.86 2.67 7.12
C MET A 466 -5.40 2.42 8.52
N THR A 467 -5.41 1.17 8.95
CA THR A 467 -5.71 0.76 10.32
C THR A 467 -4.47 0.10 10.93
N ALA A 468 -4.26 0.26 12.21
CA ALA A 468 -3.15 -0.38 12.92
C ALA A 468 -3.52 -0.71 14.36
N ASN A 469 -3.07 -1.85 14.83
CA ASN A 469 -3.17 -2.25 16.22
C ASN A 469 -1.79 -2.22 16.87
N TRP A 470 -1.73 -1.86 18.15
CA TRP A 470 -0.51 -2.03 18.91
C TRP A 470 -0.22 -3.54 19.09
N VAL A 471 1.06 -3.91 19.15
CA VAL A 471 1.48 -5.30 19.30
C VAL A 471 1.83 -5.57 20.75
N PRO A 472 1.22 -6.55 21.44
CA PRO A 472 1.62 -6.93 22.81
C PRO A 472 2.96 -7.66 22.76
N LEU A 473 4.06 -6.95 23.02
CA LEU A 473 5.38 -7.54 23.10
C LEU A 473 5.54 -8.38 24.39
N PRO A 474 6.36 -9.44 24.37
CA PRO A 474 6.71 -10.19 25.59
C PRO A 474 7.31 -9.26 26.68
N ALA A 475 6.91 -9.46 27.92
CA ALA A 475 7.33 -8.60 29.03
C ALA A 475 8.86 -8.59 29.24
N ASP A 476 9.52 -9.73 29.02
CA ASP A 476 10.98 -9.84 29.08
C ASP A 476 11.68 -9.03 27.98
N LEU A 477 11.11 -8.97 26.77
CA LEU A 477 11.63 -8.13 25.70
C LEU A 477 11.46 -6.64 26.02
N LEU A 478 10.28 -6.23 26.52
CA LEU A 478 10.05 -4.86 26.98
C LEU A 478 11.03 -4.47 28.09
N SER A 479 11.27 -5.37 29.05
CA SER A 479 12.24 -5.17 30.11
C SER A 479 13.66 -5.01 29.59
N ARG A 480 14.11 -5.85 28.65
CA ARG A 480 15.45 -5.72 28.04
C ARG A 480 15.58 -4.41 27.26
N ILE A 481 14.61 -4.04 26.43
CA ILE A 481 14.64 -2.77 25.68
C ILE A 481 14.73 -1.59 26.64
N SER A 482 13.86 -1.55 27.65
CA SER A 482 13.84 -0.49 28.67
C SER A 482 15.17 -0.38 29.41
N ASN A 483 15.70 -1.50 29.94
CA ASN A 483 16.95 -1.54 30.68
C ASN A 483 18.12 -1.08 29.80
N ARG A 484 18.20 -1.53 28.55
CA ARG A 484 19.26 -1.12 27.63
C ARG A 484 19.17 0.38 27.32
N ILE A 485 17.99 0.90 27.02
CA ILE A 485 17.83 2.34 26.73
C ILE A 485 18.26 3.17 27.93
N ILE A 486 17.81 2.85 29.14
CA ILE A 486 18.14 3.61 30.35
C ILE A 486 19.64 3.54 30.67
N ASN A 487 20.29 2.39 30.46
CA ASN A 487 21.72 2.20 30.82
C ASN A 487 22.67 2.69 29.71
N GLU A 488 22.31 2.57 28.44
CA GLU A 488 23.21 2.85 27.32
C GLU A 488 22.99 4.25 26.71
N VAL A 489 21.78 4.84 26.86
CA VAL A 489 21.45 6.16 26.29
C VAL A 489 21.46 7.24 27.36
N ARG A 490 22.51 8.05 27.37
CA ARG A 490 22.63 9.17 28.33
C ARG A 490 21.49 10.17 28.14
N GLY A 491 20.94 10.67 29.25
CA GLY A 491 19.87 11.66 29.24
C GLY A 491 18.45 11.06 29.13
N VAL A 492 18.30 9.75 29.37
CA VAL A 492 17.01 9.04 29.43
C VAL A 492 16.91 8.26 30.73
N ASN A 493 15.83 8.47 31.48
CA ASN A 493 15.58 7.73 32.73
C ASN A 493 14.22 6.99 32.73
N ARG A 494 13.46 7.04 31.66
CA ARG A 494 12.15 6.38 31.59
C ARG A 494 11.80 5.93 30.14
N VAL A 495 11.24 4.73 30.06
CA VAL A 495 10.64 4.19 28.84
C VAL A 495 9.17 3.90 29.09
N VAL A 496 8.29 4.30 28.19
CA VAL A 496 6.85 4.01 28.19
C VAL A 496 6.47 3.27 26.92
N TYR A 497 5.36 2.52 26.94
CA TYR A 497 4.86 1.78 25.79
C TYR A 497 3.53 2.35 25.33
N ASP A 498 3.40 2.72 24.04
CA ASP A 498 2.18 3.22 23.46
C ASP A 498 1.28 2.06 23.00
N ILE A 499 0.12 1.92 23.66
CA ILE A 499 -0.88 0.87 23.45
C ILE A 499 -2.10 1.37 22.66
N SER A 500 -1.97 2.45 21.91
CA SER A 500 -3.07 3.05 21.15
C SER A 500 -3.20 2.40 19.78
N SER A 501 -4.44 2.17 19.33
CA SER A 501 -4.74 1.68 17.97
C SER A 501 -5.01 2.85 17.02
N LYS A 502 -4.88 2.64 15.73
CA LYS A 502 -5.30 3.55 14.67
C LYS A 502 -6.56 3.01 13.97
N PRO A 503 -7.68 3.75 13.92
CA PRO A 503 -7.97 4.95 14.71
C PRO A 503 -8.11 4.66 16.21
N PRO A 504 -8.18 5.66 17.12
CA PRO A 504 -8.13 7.11 16.85
C PRO A 504 -6.72 7.70 16.73
N ALA A 505 -5.68 7.00 17.24
CA ALA A 505 -4.30 7.47 17.09
C ALA A 505 -3.80 7.30 15.65
N THR A 506 -2.62 7.86 15.36
CA THR A 506 -1.85 7.61 14.14
C THR A 506 -0.73 6.59 14.41
N ILE A 507 -0.05 6.10 13.37
CA ILE A 507 1.13 5.25 13.56
C ILE A 507 2.29 6.09 14.08
N GLU A 508 2.65 7.15 13.35
CA GLU A 508 3.65 8.12 13.82
C GLU A 508 3.01 9.08 14.84
N TRP A 509 3.82 9.69 15.70
CA TRP A 509 3.34 10.59 16.75
C TRP A 509 3.16 12.04 16.27
N GLU A 510 3.91 12.46 15.25
CA GLU A 510 3.78 13.76 14.59
C GLU A 510 3.55 13.63 13.09
#